data_2def5fff417fc233f4f790e78dcbb665
#
_entry.id   2def5fff417fc233f4f790e78dcbb665
#
_cell.length_a   1.000
_cell.length_b   1.000
_cell.length_c   1.000
_cell.angle_alpha   90.00
_cell.angle_beta   90.00
_cell.angle_gamma   90.00
#
_symmetry.space_group_name_H-M   'P 1'
#
loop_
_entity.id
_entity.type
_entity.pdbx_description
1 polymer ?
#
loop_
_entity_poly.entity_id
_entity_poly.type
_entity_poly.pdbx_seq_one_letter_code
_entity_poly.pdbx_strand_id
1 'polypeptide(L)'
;MARAAVKAKQAERAKAAPAKARPHGRRKHAGGGNPNQQLFFMKLRRKAKWIYVLLAVLFAITFAFLGVGSGSGSGGLDQLFNNINIFGRGGGPSVSKAQNEISKHPSDAKGYRDLATAYEAKGDSNNAIDALLQYTNIKKKDTKAWSELAGLQSTQAQTYLAEYQNAYQLLQLAAPSAPFYPANGKLATALGTNPIENAQRSSVQASVTDLQQKVQLAYNGAVSSWQTVTKLQPKNADAWFQLAQASQTAGNTTTAVTAYKKYLVLNPTSSSAAQIRQLIKQLAPAPPAP
;
A
#
# COMPACT_ATOMS: atom_id res chain seq x y z
N MET A 1 -38.74 15.46 -59.38
CA MET A 1 -39.65 16.58 -58.99
C MET A 1 -39.52 16.93 -57.47
N ALA A 2 -38.55 16.44 -56.70
CA ALA A 2 -38.43 16.75 -55.25
C ALA A 2 -37.47 17.91 -54.89
N ARG A 3 -36.67 18.42 -55.83
CA ARG A 3 -35.72 19.51 -55.58
C ARG A 3 -36.25 20.94 -55.71
N ALA A 4 -37.43 21.09 -56.36
CA ALA A 4 -38.05 22.41 -56.53
C ALA A 4 -38.86 22.86 -55.31
N ALA A 5 -39.42 21.93 -54.54
CA ALA A 5 -40.26 22.24 -53.39
C ALA A 5 -39.46 22.72 -52.16
N VAL A 6 -38.16 22.35 -52.04
CA VAL A 6 -37.31 22.75 -50.93
C VAL A 6 -36.80 24.18 -51.08
N LYS A 7 -36.57 24.65 -52.32
CA LYS A 7 -36.14 26.05 -52.58
C LYS A 7 -37.23 27.09 -52.38
N ALA A 8 -38.49 26.71 -52.58
CA ALA A 8 -39.63 27.61 -52.35
C ALA A 8 -39.87 27.90 -50.86
N LYS A 9 -39.65 26.90 -49.98
CA LYS A 9 -39.86 27.03 -48.56
C LYS A 9 -38.74 27.84 -47.83
N GLN A 10 -37.58 27.96 -48.46
CA GLN A 10 -36.48 28.79 -47.92
C GLN A 10 -36.61 30.29 -48.26
N ALA A 11 -37.27 30.63 -49.39
CA ALA A 11 -37.49 32.01 -49.80
C ALA A 11 -38.59 32.71 -48.99
N GLU A 12 -39.56 31.95 -48.45
CA GLU A 12 -40.68 32.52 -47.67
C GLU A 12 -40.28 32.85 -46.22
N ARG A 13 -39.24 32.24 -45.70
CA ARG A 13 -38.71 32.55 -44.37
C ARG A 13 -37.84 33.82 -44.27
N ALA A 14 -37.46 34.39 -45.41
CA ALA A 14 -36.58 35.59 -45.47
C ALA A 14 -37.33 36.94 -45.48
N LYS A 15 -38.66 36.95 -45.46
CA LYS A 15 -39.45 38.17 -45.57
C LYS A 15 -40.19 38.60 -44.29
N ALA A 16 -39.99 37.95 -43.17
CA ALA A 16 -40.59 38.38 -41.89
C ALA A 16 -39.53 39.01 -40.99
N ALA A 17 -39.29 40.31 -41.18
CA ALA A 17 -38.49 41.09 -40.20
C ALA A 17 -39.44 41.61 -39.10
N PRO A 18 -39.14 41.36 -37.81
CA PRO A 18 -39.95 41.95 -36.73
C PRO A 18 -39.53 43.40 -36.43
N ALA A 19 -40.52 44.18 -36.17
CA ALA A 19 -40.47 45.62 -35.86
C ALA A 19 -39.61 45.95 -34.59
N LYS A 20 -38.94 47.11 -34.65
CA LYS A 20 -38.15 47.70 -33.55
C LYS A 20 -39.01 47.93 -32.29
N ALA A 21 -38.71 47.22 -31.22
CA ALA A 21 -39.27 47.52 -29.91
C ALA A 21 -38.45 48.64 -29.22
N ARG A 22 -39.16 49.60 -28.61
CA ARG A 22 -38.64 50.77 -27.88
C ARG A 22 -37.99 50.35 -26.58
N PRO A 23 -36.96 51.05 -26.05
CA PRO A 23 -36.30 50.72 -24.82
C PRO A 23 -37.13 51.08 -23.59
N HIS A 24 -37.48 50.07 -22.77
CA HIS A 24 -38.07 50.27 -21.46
C HIS A 24 -36.98 50.60 -20.42
N GLY A 25 -37.28 51.62 -19.64
CA GLY A 25 -36.42 52.22 -18.63
C GLY A 25 -35.88 51.22 -17.59
N ARG A 26 -34.61 51.35 -17.36
CA ARG A 26 -33.81 50.60 -16.39
C ARG A 26 -34.14 51.03 -14.97
N ARG A 27 -34.98 50.29 -14.22
CA ARG A 27 -35.12 50.47 -12.78
C ARG A 27 -33.84 49.97 -12.11
N LYS A 28 -33.13 50.91 -11.44
CA LYS A 28 -32.01 50.60 -10.56
C LYS A 28 -32.54 49.95 -9.28
N HIS A 29 -32.33 48.65 -9.12
CA HIS A 29 -32.40 48.04 -7.81
C HIS A 29 -31.04 48.26 -7.13
N ALA A 30 -31.03 49.11 -6.12
CA ALA A 30 -29.95 49.25 -5.15
C ALA A 30 -30.00 48.00 -4.23
N GLY A 31 -29.18 47.00 -4.56
CA GLY A 31 -28.86 45.88 -3.67
C GLY A 31 -27.57 46.22 -2.95
N GLY A 32 -27.66 46.60 -1.66
CA GLY A 32 -26.52 46.86 -0.79
C GLY A 32 -25.71 45.60 -0.56
N GLY A 33 -24.72 45.36 -1.38
CA GLY A 33 -23.67 44.35 -1.16
C GLY A 33 -22.49 45.05 -0.52
N ASN A 34 -22.03 44.52 0.62
CA ASN A 34 -20.91 45.02 1.39
C ASN A 34 -19.65 45.14 0.49
N PRO A 35 -19.04 46.34 0.33
CA PRO A 35 -17.93 46.57 -0.61
C PRO A 35 -16.71 45.68 -0.35
N ASN A 36 -16.55 45.17 0.87
CA ASN A 36 -15.46 44.26 1.24
C ASN A 36 -15.59 42.84 0.66
N GLN A 37 -16.80 42.38 0.31
CA GLN A 37 -16.98 41.07 -0.31
C GLN A 37 -16.59 41.05 -1.78
N GLN A 38 -16.80 42.15 -2.50
CA GLN A 38 -16.41 42.25 -3.92
C GLN A 38 -14.88 42.27 -4.11
N LEU A 39 -14.14 42.85 -3.17
CA LEU A 39 -12.68 42.89 -3.21
C LEU A 39 -12.06 41.50 -2.91
N PHE A 40 -12.72 40.69 -2.08
CA PHE A 40 -12.28 39.35 -1.77
C PHE A 40 -12.39 38.40 -2.99
N PHE A 41 -13.53 38.43 -3.67
CA PHE A 41 -13.74 37.59 -4.87
C PHE A 41 -12.90 38.04 -6.06
N MET A 42 -12.62 39.32 -6.21
CA MET A 42 -11.70 39.82 -7.26
C MET A 42 -10.24 39.40 -7.02
N LYS A 43 -9.77 39.43 -5.76
CA LYS A 43 -8.44 38.92 -5.39
C LYS A 43 -8.32 37.38 -5.53
N LEU A 44 -9.40 36.66 -5.23
CA LEU A 44 -9.47 35.20 -5.39
C LEU A 44 -9.40 34.78 -6.88
N ARG A 45 -10.10 35.52 -7.76
CA ARG A 45 -10.12 35.27 -9.21
C ARG A 45 -8.75 35.43 -9.87
N ARG A 46 -7.92 36.34 -9.34
CA ARG A 46 -6.55 36.60 -9.85
C ARG A 46 -5.56 35.49 -9.43
N LYS A 47 -5.81 34.84 -8.30
CA LYS A 47 -5.03 33.69 -7.80
C LYS A 47 -5.64 32.33 -8.15
N ALA A 48 -6.86 32.28 -8.72
CA ALA A 48 -7.58 31.07 -9.05
C ALA A 48 -6.77 30.13 -9.97
N LYS A 49 -6.03 30.68 -10.94
CA LYS A 49 -5.17 29.90 -11.83
C LYS A 49 -4.13 29.11 -11.06
N TRP A 50 -3.51 29.69 -10.04
CA TRP A 50 -2.54 29.02 -9.18
C TRP A 50 -3.16 27.99 -8.24
N ILE A 51 -4.40 28.25 -7.76
CA ILE A 51 -5.16 27.32 -6.94
C ILE A 51 -5.54 26.09 -7.77
N TYR A 52 -5.96 26.24 -9.02
CA TYR A 52 -6.26 25.12 -9.93
C TYR A 52 -5.01 24.32 -10.27
N VAL A 53 -3.86 24.98 -10.47
CA VAL A 53 -2.58 24.30 -10.69
C VAL A 53 -2.16 23.52 -9.45
N LEU A 54 -2.28 24.11 -8.26
CA LEU A 54 -1.97 23.43 -6.99
C LEU A 54 -2.90 22.24 -6.74
N LEU A 55 -4.19 22.39 -7.02
CA LEU A 55 -5.19 21.33 -6.88
C LEU A 55 -4.97 20.21 -7.90
N ALA A 56 -4.58 20.54 -9.13
CA ALA A 56 -4.21 19.55 -10.14
C ALA A 56 -2.94 18.78 -9.78
N VAL A 57 -1.93 19.47 -9.22
CA VAL A 57 -0.71 18.82 -8.72
C VAL A 57 -1.01 17.92 -7.52
N LEU A 58 -1.86 18.38 -6.59
CA LEU A 58 -2.27 17.61 -5.41
C LEU A 58 -3.10 16.39 -5.84
N PHE A 59 -3.97 16.55 -6.84
CA PHE A 59 -4.74 15.45 -7.44
C PHE A 59 -3.82 14.46 -8.16
N ALA A 60 -2.84 14.93 -8.92
CA ALA A 60 -1.87 14.07 -9.59
C ALA A 60 -1.02 13.28 -8.58
N ILE A 61 -0.62 13.92 -7.47
CA ILE A 61 0.12 13.27 -6.39
C ILE A 61 -0.78 12.23 -5.70
N THR A 62 -2.03 12.57 -5.36
CA THR A 62 -2.96 11.59 -4.75
C THR A 62 -3.29 10.44 -5.69
N PHE A 63 -3.44 10.71 -7.00
CA PHE A 63 -3.68 9.68 -8.01
C PHE A 63 -2.47 8.74 -8.16
N ALA A 64 -1.26 9.29 -8.10
CA ALA A 64 -0.01 8.49 -8.12
C ALA A 64 0.19 7.69 -6.83
N PHE A 65 -0.18 8.24 -5.67
CA PHE A 65 0.01 7.58 -4.37
C PHE A 65 -1.11 6.58 -4.00
N LEU A 66 -2.36 6.84 -4.42
CA LEU A 66 -3.49 5.96 -4.10
C LEU A 66 -3.70 4.83 -5.11
N GLY A 67 -2.85 4.73 -6.15
CA GLY A 67 -2.85 3.59 -7.07
C GLY A 67 -4.17 3.37 -7.82
N VAL A 68 -5.02 4.39 -7.94
CA VAL A 68 -6.26 4.30 -8.72
C VAL A 68 -5.91 4.31 -10.20
N GLY A 69 -5.43 3.18 -10.71
CA GLY A 69 -4.99 3.03 -12.09
C GLY A 69 -4.12 1.80 -12.35
N SER A 70 -3.80 1.00 -11.31
CA SER A 70 -3.10 -0.27 -11.50
C SER A 70 -4.06 -1.42 -11.89
N GLY A 71 -4.92 -1.17 -12.87
CA GLY A 71 -5.48 -2.21 -13.70
C GLY A 71 -4.36 -2.69 -14.62
N SER A 72 -4.07 -3.98 -14.60
CA SER A 72 -3.09 -4.69 -15.39
C SER A 72 -3.09 -4.29 -16.88
N GLY A 73 -2.26 -3.30 -17.22
CA GLY A 73 -2.05 -2.78 -18.57
C GLY A 73 -0.74 -2.03 -18.58
N SER A 74 0.34 -2.77 -18.80
CA SER A 74 1.69 -2.24 -18.96
C SER A 74 1.75 -1.28 -20.15
N GLY A 75 2.00 0.00 -19.89
CA GLY A 75 2.46 0.89 -20.94
C GLY A 75 1.94 2.30 -20.86
N GLY A 76 2.71 3.19 -20.37
CA GLY A 76 2.54 4.61 -20.64
C GLY A 76 3.24 5.54 -19.64
N LEU A 77 2.96 5.43 -18.37
CA LEU A 77 3.50 6.35 -17.39
C LEU A 77 4.86 5.87 -16.81
N ASP A 78 5.06 4.57 -16.68
CA ASP A 78 6.35 4.01 -16.21
C ASP A 78 7.51 4.36 -17.13
N GLN A 79 7.29 4.45 -18.46
CA GLN A 79 8.31 4.89 -19.40
C GLN A 79 8.58 6.39 -19.32
N LEU A 80 7.55 7.20 -19.03
CA LEU A 80 7.74 8.64 -18.84
C LEU A 80 8.48 8.96 -17.54
N PHE A 81 8.19 8.25 -16.45
CA PHE A 81 8.88 8.47 -15.17
C PHE A 81 10.29 7.85 -15.13
N ASN A 82 10.53 6.75 -15.84
CA ASN A 82 11.89 6.20 -15.97
C ASN A 82 12.85 7.09 -16.80
N ASN A 83 12.32 7.96 -17.65
CA ASN A 83 13.13 8.85 -18.48
C ASN A 83 13.26 10.28 -17.90
N ILE A 84 12.43 10.62 -16.90
CA ILE A 84 12.51 11.92 -16.20
C ILE A 84 13.16 11.69 -14.85
N ASN A 85 14.45 11.85 -14.77
CA ASN A 85 15.28 11.78 -13.57
C ASN A 85 15.05 13.03 -12.68
N ILE A 86 13.81 13.29 -12.26
CA ILE A 86 13.42 14.49 -11.50
C ILE A 86 13.98 14.46 -10.07
N PHE A 87 14.27 13.30 -9.52
CA PHE A 87 14.90 13.10 -8.22
C PHE A 87 16.30 12.49 -8.30
N GLY A 88 16.94 12.60 -9.47
CA GLY A 88 18.27 12.05 -9.74
C GLY A 88 19.39 12.75 -8.99
N ARG A 89 19.49 12.49 -7.72
CA ARG A 89 20.72 12.67 -6.94
C ARG A 89 21.12 11.39 -6.21
N GLY A 90 21.06 10.29 -6.93
CA GLY A 90 21.63 9.04 -6.49
C GLY A 90 21.71 8.13 -7.70
N GLY A 91 22.90 7.98 -8.30
CA GLY A 91 23.17 7.12 -9.44
C GLY A 91 23.04 5.63 -9.13
N GLY A 92 21.88 5.24 -8.51
CA GLY A 92 21.53 3.87 -8.20
C GLY A 92 21.06 3.11 -9.45
N PRO A 93 21.08 1.77 -9.41
CA PRO A 93 20.60 0.93 -10.49
C PRO A 93 19.11 1.14 -10.72
N SER A 94 18.68 1.20 -11.99
CA SER A 94 17.27 1.18 -12.34
C SER A 94 16.78 -0.26 -12.49
N VAL A 95 15.49 -0.51 -12.19
CA VAL A 95 14.87 -1.83 -12.33
C VAL A 95 15.09 -2.41 -13.73
N SER A 96 14.82 -1.63 -14.78
CA SER A 96 14.98 -2.09 -16.17
C SER A 96 16.43 -2.46 -16.51
N LYS A 97 17.40 -1.69 -16.00
CA LYS A 97 18.81 -1.99 -16.21
C LYS A 97 19.23 -3.27 -15.49
N ALA A 98 18.80 -3.44 -14.25
CA ALA A 98 19.09 -4.65 -13.49
C ALA A 98 18.44 -5.90 -14.11
N GLN A 99 17.19 -5.80 -14.58
CA GLN A 99 16.51 -6.89 -15.29
C GLN A 99 17.20 -7.26 -16.61
N ASN A 100 17.67 -6.28 -17.37
CA ASN A 100 18.46 -6.54 -18.58
C ASN A 100 19.78 -7.24 -18.27
N GLU A 101 20.43 -6.89 -17.15
CA GLU A 101 21.67 -7.55 -16.72
C GLU A 101 21.39 -9.02 -16.31
N ILE A 102 20.34 -9.26 -15.55
CA ILE A 102 19.91 -10.61 -15.19
C ILE A 102 19.58 -11.45 -16.42
N SER A 103 18.91 -10.86 -17.43
CA SER A 103 18.56 -11.57 -18.67
C SER A 103 19.80 -12.01 -19.45
N LYS A 104 20.89 -11.22 -19.41
CA LYS A 104 22.17 -11.56 -20.09
C LYS A 104 23.02 -12.52 -19.26
N HIS A 105 22.99 -12.35 -17.95
CA HIS A 105 23.85 -13.08 -17.01
C HIS A 105 23.03 -13.60 -15.81
N PRO A 106 22.14 -14.61 -15.98
CA PRO A 106 21.21 -15.06 -14.95
C PRO A 106 21.91 -15.70 -13.73
N SER A 107 23.16 -16.11 -13.85
CA SER A 107 23.96 -16.66 -12.73
C SER A 107 24.78 -15.58 -12.00
N ASP A 108 24.83 -14.34 -12.51
CA ASP A 108 25.55 -13.26 -11.83
C ASP A 108 24.69 -12.64 -10.72
N ALA A 109 25.18 -12.73 -9.50
CA ALA A 109 24.52 -12.16 -8.34
C ALA A 109 24.37 -10.63 -8.41
N LYS A 110 25.25 -9.93 -9.16
CA LYS A 110 25.23 -8.47 -9.24
C LYS A 110 23.90 -7.93 -9.76
N GLY A 111 23.33 -8.53 -10.81
CA GLY A 111 22.05 -8.13 -11.37
C GLY A 111 20.92 -8.19 -10.33
N TYR A 112 20.87 -9.26 -9.53
CA TYR A 112 19.87 -9.40 -8.46
C TYR A 112 20.08 -8.42 -7.32
N ARG A 113 21.34 -8.10 -6.96
CA ARG A 113 21.65 -7.09 -5.96
C ARG A 113 21.20 -5.70 -6.40
N ASP A 114 21.54 -5.34 -7.65
CA ASP A 114 21.14 -4.08 -8.26
C ASP A 114 19.61 -3.98 -8.35
N LEU A 115 18.93 -5.10 -8.66
CA LEU A 115 17.46 -5.16 -8.71
C LEU A 115 16.83 -4.94 -7.34
N ALA A 116 17.34 -5.60 -6.29
CA ALA A 116 16.89 -5.40 -4.92
C ALA A 116 16.99 -3.93 -4.50
N THR A 117 18.18 -3.34 -4.69
CA THR A 117 18.43 -1.92 -4.37
C THR A 117 17.49 -0.98 -5.14
N ALA A 118 17.20 -1.29 -6.42
CA ALA A 118 16.29 -0.50 -7.23
C ALA A 118 14.82 -0.58 -6.73
N TYR A 119 14.38 -1.75 -6.26
CA TYR A 119 13.05 -1.92 -5.66
C TYR A 119 12.95 -1.29 -4.28
N GLU A 120 13.99 -1.39 -3.44
CA GLU A 120 14.04 -0.69 -2.15
C GLU A 120 13.94 0.83 -2.32
N ALA A 121 14.67 1.39 -3.29
CA ALA A 121 14.59 2.81 -3.62
C ALA A 121 13.18 3.25 -4.08
N LYS A 122 12.37 2.32 -4.60
CA LYS A 122 10.96 2.54 -4.97
C LYS A 122 9.98 2.27 -3.82
N GLY A 123 10.44 1.75 -2.68
CA GLY A 123 9.58 1.29 -1.60
C GLY A 123 8.82 -0.01 -1.90
N ASP A 124 9.21 -0.73 -2.94
CA ASP A 124 8.60 -2.01 -3.32
C ASP A 124 9.30 -3.17 -2.59
N SER A 125 8.92 -3.36 -1.33
CA SER A 125 9.53 -4.36 -0.46
C SER A 125 9.30 -5.79 -0.95
N ASN A 126 8.18 -6.09 -1.61
CA ASN A 126 7.90 -7.44 -2.10
C ASN A 126 8.90 -7.86 -3.17
N ASN A 127 9.06 -7.05 -4.20
CA ASN A 127 10.01 -7.33 -5.27
C ASN A 127 11.47 -7.22 -4.79
N ALA A 128 11.76 -6.37 -3.80
CA ALA A 128 13.09 -6.31 -3.18
C ALA A 128 13.44 -7.61 -2.45
N ILE A 129 12.51 -8.19 -1.68
CA ILE A 129 12.66 -9.47 -1.01
C ILE A 129 12.92 -10.58 -2.02
N ASP A 130 12.14 -10.65 -3.11
CA ASP A 130 12.32 -11.66 -4.15
C ASP A 130 13.70 -11.57 -4.82
N ALA A 131 14.15 -10.35 -5.12
CA ALA A 131 15.47 -10.12 -5.68
C ALA A 131 16.60 -10.51 -4.70
N LEU A 132 16.45 -10.18 -3.41
CA LEU A 132 17.42 -10.58 -2.36
C LEU A 132 17.44 -12.08 -2.13
N LEU A 133 16.29 -12.77 -2.21
CA LEU A 133 16.25 -14.24 -2.14
C LEU A 133 17.08 -14.86 -3.27
N GLN A 134 16.94 -14.38 -4.50
CA GLN A 134 17.76 -14.85 -5.62
C GLN A 134 19.25 -14.52 -5.41
N TYR A 135 19.55 -13.31 -4.94
CA TYR A 135 20.92 -12.92 -4.62
C TYR A 135 21.54 -13.86 -3.56
N THR A 136 20.86 -14.08 -2.45
CA THR A 136 21.35 -14.90 -1.34
C THR A 136 21.46 -16.40 -1.71
N ASN A 137 20.66 -16.89 -2.64
CA ASN A 137 20.78 -18.24 -3.20
C ASN A 137 22.12 -18.41 -3.93
N ILE A 138 22.64 -17.36 -4.58
CA ILE A 138 23.93 -17.35 -5.25
C ILE A 138 25.05 -17.04 -4.25
N LYS A 139 24.89 -16.01 -3.43
CA LYS A 139 25.86 -15.51 -2.44
C LYS A 139 25.52 -15.96 -1.01
N LYS A 140 25.48 -17.27 -0.79
CA LYS A 140 25.04 -17.90 0.46
C LYS A 140 25.77 -17.46 1.73
N LYS A 141 26.96 -16.89 1.61
CA LYS A 141 27.80 -16.45 2.75
C LYS A 141 27.74 -14.93 2.99
N ASP A 142 26.96 -14.18 2.21
CA ASP A 142 26.81 -12.74 2.41
C ASP A 142 25.84 -12.46 3.56
N THR A 143 26.42 -12.30 4.75
CA THR A 143 25.66 -12.05 5.98
C THR A 143 24.91 -10.72 5.97
N LYS A 144 25.45 -9.71 5.24
CA LYS A 144 24.78 -8.41 5.13
C LYS A 144 23.48 -8.54 4.35
N ALA A 145 23.53 -9.25 3.21
CA ALA A 145 22.33 -9.48 2.41
C ALA A 145 21.30 -10.33 3.16
N TRP A 146 21.71 -11.34 3.93
CA TRP A 146 20.81 -12.11 4.78
C TRP A 146 20.16 -11.27 5.88
N SER A 147 20.93 -10.35 6.51
CA SER A 147 20.39 -9.43 7.52
C SER A 147 19.39 -8.45 6.93
N GLU A 148 19.69 -7.92 5.76
CA GLU A 148 18.82 -7.02 5.00
C GLU A 148 17.52 -7.72 4.60
N LEU A 149 17.62 -8.92 4.03
CA LEU A 149 16.46 -9.76 3.70
C LEU A 149 15.58 -10.01 4.92
N ALA A 150 16.18 -10.38 6.06
CA ALA A 150 15.45 -10.61 7.30
C ALA A 150 14.75 -9.33 7.82
N GLY A 151 15.40 -8.19 7.69
CA GLY A 151 14.83 -6.88 8.04
C GLY A 151 13.62 -6.55 7.18
N LEU A 152 13.74 -6.68 5.86
CA LEU A 152 12.64 -6.45 4.92
C LEU A 152 11.46 -7.39 5.17
N GLN A 153 11.72 -8.69 5.39
CA GLN A 153 10.69 -9.66 5.71
C GLN A 153 9.98 -9.35 7.03
N SER A 154 10.72 -8.86 8.04
CA SER A 154 10.12 -8.42 9.32
C SER A 154 9.22 -7.20 9.13
N THR A 155 9.65 -6.22 8.33
CA THR A 155 8.84 -5.03 8.01
C THR A 155 7.60 -5.40 7.21
N GLN A 156 7.74 -6.27 6.22
CA GLN A 156 6.63 -6.80 5.43
C GLN A 156 5.60 -7.51 6.32
N ALA A 157 6.07 -8.33 7.27
CA ALA A 157 5.19 -9.01 8.21
C ALA A 157 4.40 -8.03 9.09
N GLN A 158 5.03 -6.94 9.53
CA GLN A 158 4.35 -5.88 10.29
C GLN A 158 3.29 -5.16 9.44
N THR A 159 3.58 -4.91 8.17
CA THR A 159 2.61 -4.32 7.23
C THR A 159 1.40 -5.25 7.07
N TYR A 160 1.63 -6.53 6.78
CA TYR A 160 0.53 -7.50 6.67
C TYR A 160 -0.23 -7.67 7.98
N LEU A 161 0.42 -7.56 9.13
CA LEU A 161 -0.24 -7.60 10.43
C LEU A 161 -1.17 -6.41 10.63
N ALA A 162 -0.75 -5.22 10.23
CA ALA A 162 -1.61 -4.03 10.29
C ALA A 162 -2.82 -4.16 9.34
N GLU A 163 -2.60 -4.66 8.13
CA GLU A 163 -3.67 -4.94 7.18
C GLU A 163 -4.64 -6.02 7.70
N TYR A 164 -4.10 -7.09 8.31
CA TYR A 164 -4.89 -8.14 8.96
C TYR A 164 -5.79 -7.57 10.07
N GLN A 165 -5.23 -6.71 10.94
CA GLN A 165 -6.00 -6.08 12.01
C GLN A 165 -7.14 -5.22 11.46
N ASN A 166 -6.89 -4.45 10.40
CA ASN A 166 -7.90 -3.65 9.73
C ASN A 166 -8.99 -4.54 9.08
N ALA A 167 -8.60 -5.59 8.37
CA ALA A 167 -9.54 -6.54 7.77
C ALA A 167 -10.37 -7.27 8.84
N TYR A 168 -9.77 -7.63 9.96
CA TYR A 168 -10.46 -8.25 11.08
C TYR A 168 -11.48 -7.30 11.72
N GLN A 169 -11.16 -6.03 11.88
CA GLN A 169 -12.14 -5.02 12.34
C GLN A 169 -13.31 -4.87 11.36
N LEU A 170 -13.03 -4.83 10.05
CA LEU A 170 -14.09 -4.80 9.03
C LEU A 170 -14.98 -6.04 9.10
N LEU A 171 -14.41 -7.21 9.38
CA LEU A 171 -15.17 -8.45 9.56
C LEU A 171 -16.11 -8.37 10.76
N GLN A 172 -15.68 -7.76 11.87
CA GLN A 172 -16.52 -7.54 13.05
C GLN A 172 -17.68 -6.57 12.75
N LEU A 173 -17.42 -5.51 11.98
CA LEU A 173 -18.44 -4.55 11.56
C LEU A 173 -19.41 -5.14 10.53
N ALA A 174 -18.97 -6.09 9.72
CA ALA A 174 -19.78 -6.82 8.76
C ALA A 174 -20.59 -7.97 9.41
N ALA A 175 -20.60 -8.06 10.75
CA ALA A 175 -21.52 -8.98 11.45
C ALA A 175 -22.96 -8.60 11.09
N PRO A 176 -23.84 -9.58 10.76
CA PRO A 176 -25.22 -9.28 10.42
C PRO A 176 -25.85 -8.52 11.58
N SER A 177 -26.40 -7.34 11.31
CA SER A 177 -27.25 -6.63 12.25
C SER A 177 -28.43 -7.55 12.58
N ALA A 178 -28.78 -7.67 13.86
CA ALA A 178 -29.97 -8.44 14.25
C ALA A 178 -31.16 -7.96 13.43
N PRO A 179 -31.87 -8.85 12.71
CA PRO A 179 -33.00 -8.43 11.91
C PRO A 179 -34.02 -7.79 12.84
N PHE A 180 -34.59 -6.65 12.44
CA PHE A 180 -35.62 -5.94 13.20
C PHE A 180 -36.97 -6.73 13.25
N TYR A 181 -37.03 -7.90 12.62
CA TYR A 181 -38.17 -8.82 12.61
C TYR A 181 -37.80 -10.13 13.33
N PRO A 182 -38.81 -10.81 13.93
CA PRO A 182 -38.58 -12.10 14.60
C PRO A 182 -38.00 -13.15 13.68
N ALA A 183 -36.92 -13.85 14.11
CA ALA A 183 -36.19 -14.83 13.31
C ALA A 183 -37.11 -15.97 12.77
N ASN A 184 -38.21 -16.29 13.43
CA ASN A 184 -39.15 -17.35 13.03
C ASN A 184 -40.41 -16.81 12.34
N GLY A 185 -40.41 -15.53 11.94
CA GLY A 185 -41.57 -14.88 11.29
C GLY A 185 -41.67 -15.20 9.81
N LYS A 186 -42.89 -15.07 9.25
CA LYS A 186 -43.12 -15.19 7.80
C LYS A 186 -42.22 -14.23 6.97
N LEU A 187 -41.89 -13.08 7.56
CA LEU A 187 -41.03 -12.09 6.91
C LEU A 187 -39.57 -12.59 6.83
N ALA A 188 -39.06 -13.26 7.87
CA ALA A 188 -37.74 -13.88 7.86
C ALA A 188 -37.66 -14.99 6.80
N THR A 189 -38.73 -15.79 6.66
CA THR A 189 -38.78 -16.84 5.62
C THR A 189 -38.85 -16.25 4.21
N ALA A 190 -39.56 -15.15 4.01
CA ALA A 190 -39.74 -14.50 2.73
C ALA A 190 -38.50 -13.72 2.27
N LEU A 191 -37.80 -13.04 3.17
CA LEU A 191 -36.60 -12.24 2.87
C LEU A 191 -35.33 -13.09 2.86
N GLY A 192 -35.31 -14.20 3.60
CA GLY A 192 -34.14 -15.08 3.69
C GLY A 192 -32.90 -14.36 4.22
N THR A 193 -31.74 -14.92 3.93
CA THR A 193 -30.44 -14.28 4.19
C THR A 193 -30.10 -13.31 3.06
N ASN A 194 -29.65 -12.10 3.41
CA ASN A 194 -29.25 -11.12 2.41
C ASN A 194 -28.01 -11.62 1.63
N PRO A 195 -28.12 -11.96 0.35
CA PRO A 195 -27.01 -12.54 -0.43
C PRO A 195 -25.84 -11.54 -0.60
N ILE A 196 -26.13 -10.23 -0.59
CA ILE A 196 -25.11 -9.18 -0.72
C ILE A 196 -24.26 -9.10 0.56
N GLU A 197 -24.92 -9.09 1.73
CA GLU A 197 -24.19 -9.09 3.02
C GLU A 197 -23.36 -10.35 3.19
N ASN A 198 -23.89 -11.51 2.81
CA ASN A 198 -23.15 -12.77 2.86
C ASN A 198 -21.94 -12.78 1.91
N ALA A 199 -22.11 -12.28 0.69
CA ALA A 199 -21.00 -12.16 -0.28
C ALA A 199 -19.92 -11.21 0.23
N GLN A 200 -20.30 -10.05 0.76
CA GLN A 200 -19.37 -9.07 1.34
C GLN A 200 -18.61 -9.67 2.53
N ARG A 201 -19.34 -10.31 3.46
CA ARG A 201 -18.73 -10.97 4.61
C ARG A 201 -17.75 -12.07 4.20
N SER A 202 -18.12 -12.91 3.23
CA SER A 202 -17.26 -13.97 2.71
C SER A 202 -15.99 -13.41 2.08
N SER A 203 -16.09 -12.30 1.35
CA SER A 203 -14.94 -11.60 0.76
C SER A 203 -13.97 -11.07 1.83
N VAL A 204 -14.51 -10.42 2.89
CA VAL A 204 -13.70 -9.92 4.00
C VAL A 204 -13.07 -11.09 4.77
N GLN A 205 -13.81 -12.17 5.02
CA GLN A 205 -13.30 -13.38 5.67
C GLN A 205 -12.14 -14.01 4.87
N ALA A 206 -12.26 -14.08 3.55
CA ALA A 206 -11.19 -14.56 2.67
C ALA A 206 -9.93 -13.68 2.78
N SER A 207 -10.12 -12.34 2.81
CA SER A 207 -9.01 -11.38 3.00
C SER A 207 -8.32 -11.56 4.36
N VAL A 208 -9.08 -11.77 5.44
CA VAL A 208 -8.52 -12.05 6.78
C VAL A 208 -7.67 -13.31 6.76
N THR A 209 -8.15 -14.38 6.13
CA THR A 209 -7.42 -15.65 6.03
C THR A 209 -6.14 -15.51 5.21
N ASP A 210 -6.20 -14.84 4.05
CA ASP A 210 -5.04 -14.59 3.19
C ASP A 210 -3.97 -13.75 3.92
N LEU A 211 -4.39 -12.66 4.58
CA LEU A 211 -3.48 -11.81 5.33
C LEU A 211 -2.84 -12.55 6.51
N GLN A 212 -3.59 -13.40 7.22
CA GLN A 212 -3.04 -14.24 8.29
C GLN A 212 -1.93 -15.15 7.77
N GLN A 213 -2.13 -15.77 6.60
CA GLN A 213 -1.11 -16.61 5.97
C GLN A 213 0.12 -15.79 5.56
N LYS A 214 -0.07 -14.61 4.96
CA LYS A 214 1.01 -13.70 4.57
C LYS A 214 1.84 -13.24 5.77
N VAL A 215 1.19 -12.88 6.88
CA VAL A 215 1.87 -12.56 8.15
C VAL A 215 2.76 -13.70 8.60
N GLN A 216 2.23 -14.92 8.65
CA GLN A 216 2.96 -16.09 9.10
C GLN A 216 4.13 -16.43 8.18
N LEU A 217 3.94 -16.37 6.86
CA LEU A 217 5.00 -16.64 5.88
C LEU A 217 6.13 -15.61 5.99
N ALA A 218 5.79 -14.32 6.13
CA ALA A 218 6.80 -13.25 6.22
C ALA A 218 7.61 -13.36 7.53
N TYR A 219 6.98 -13.62 8.68
CA TYR A 219 7.72 -13.85 9.93
C TYR A 219 8.59 -15.11 9.88
N ASN A 220 8.10 -16.21 9.33
CA ASN A 220 8.89 -17.44 9.16
C ASN A 220 10.09 -17.20 8.21
N GLY A 221 9.90 -16.42 7.16
CA GLY A 221 10.97 -15.98 6.29
C GLY A 221 12.06 -15.21 7.05
N ALA A 222 11.66 -14.23 7.87
CA ALA A 222 12.58 -13.46 8.70
C ALA A 222 13.35 -14.36 9.69
N VAL A 223 12.67 -15.30 10.36
CA VAL A 223 13.30 -16.27 11.26
C VAL A 223 14.37 -17.09 10.51
N SER A 224 14.03 -17.63 9.34
CA SER A 224 14.95 -18.43 8.52
C SER A 224 16.19 -17.65 8.09
N SER A 225 15.98 -16.39 7.69
CA SER A 225 17.06 -15.47 7.29
C SER A 225 17.97 -15.15 8.48
N TRP A 226 17.42 -14.82 9.66
CA TRP A 226 18.21 -14.60 10.89
C TRP A 226 18.91 -15.86 11.38
N GLN A 227 18.31 -17.04 11.27
CA GLN A 227 18.99 -18.31 11.55
C GLN A 227 20.22 -18.49 10.68
N THR A 228 20.14 -18.10 9.40
CA THR A 228 21.29 -18.15 8.50
C THR A 228 22.39 -17.17 8.93
N VAL A 229 22.02 -15.95 9.32
CA VAL A 229 22.99 -14.96 9.86
C VAL A 229 23.69 -15.51 11.11
N THR A 230 22.94 -16.07 12.07
CA THR A 230 23.53 -16.60 13.30
C THR A 230 24.42 -17.84 13.07
N LYS A 231 24.13 -18.66 12.05
CA LYS A 231 25.03 -19.75 11.64
C LYS A 231 26.33 -19.25 11.02
N LEU A 232 26.25 -18.18 10.21
CA LEU A 232 27.43 -17.58 9.58
C LEU A 232 28.25 -16.74 10.55
N GLN A 233 27.60 -16.12 11.53
CA GLN A 233 28.22 -15.25 12.54
C GLN A 233 27.80 -15.65 13.96
N PRO A 234 28.26 -16.79 14.49
CA PRO A 234 27.78 -17.35 15.75
C PRO A 234 28.16 -16.49 17.00
N LYS A 235 29.12 -15.58 16.86
CA LYS A 235 29.55 -14.66 17.93
C LYS A 235 28.88 -13.28 17.83
N ASN A 236 28.01 -13.04 16.84
CA ASN A 236 27.29 -11.80 16.69
C ASN A 236 26.07 -11.78 17.63
N ALA A 237 26.19 -11.10 18.78
CA ALA A 237 25.12 -11.00 19.76
C ALA A 237 23.85 -10.37 19.17
N ASP A 238 23.99 -9.31 18.36
CA ASP A 238 22.84 -8.62 17.78
C ASP A 238 22.04 -9.53 16.85
N ALA A 239 22.73 -10.37 16.07
CA ALA A 239 22.03 -11.36 15.21
C ALA A 239 21.21 -12.35 16.03
N TRP A 240 21.71 -12.81 17.18
CA TRP A 240 20.96 -13.68 18.09
C TRP A 240 19.77 -12.96 18.72
N PHE A 241 19.91 -11.69 19.04
CA PHE A 241 18.82 -10.88 19.56
C PHE A 241 17.71 -10.69 18.51
N GLN A 242 18.09 -10.36 17.27
CA GLN A 242 17.14 -10.24 16.15
C GLN A 242 16.43 -11.57 15.87
N LEU A 243 17.16 -12.68 15.86
CA LEU A 243 16.57 -14.02 15.72
C LEU A 243 15.54 -14.29 16.83
N ALA A 244 15.87 -13.94 18.06
CA ALA A 244 14.98 -14.14 19.20
C ALA A 244 13.69 -13.35 19.06
N GLN A 245 13.77 -12.07 18.68
CA GLN A 245 12.61 -11.21 18.46
C GLN A 245 11.75 -11.69 17.29
N ALA A 246 12.36 -12.00 16.14
CA ALA A 246 11.64 -12.54 15.00
C ALA A 246 10.93 -13.86 15.33
N SER A 247 11.62 -14.76 16.05
CA SER A 247 11.05 -16.05 16.47
C SER A 247 9.91 -15.88 17.47
N GLN A 248 10.02 -14.93 18.40
CA GLN A 248 8.96 -14.62 19.36
C GLN A 248 7.71 -14.12 18.64
N THR A 249 7.87 -13.20 17.70
CA THR A 249 6.75 -12.64 16.94
C THR A 249 6.12 -13.68 16.01
N ALA A 250 6.94 -14.60 15.45
CA ALA A 250 6.46 -15.74 14.68
C ALA A 250 5.75 -16.82 15.52
N GLY A 251 5.72 -16.67 16.86
CA GLY A 251 5.18 -17.69 17.77
C GLY A 251 6.11 -18.91 17.99
N ASN A 252 7.35 -18.85 17.47
CA ASN A 252 8.33 -19.92 17.64
C ASN A 252 9.08 -19.76 18.98
N THR A 253 8.40 -20.07 20.07
CA THR A 253 8.88 -19.84 21.44
C THR A 253 10.18 -20.61 21.74
N THR A 254 10.33 -21.83 21.24
CA THR A 254 11.54 -22.64 21.44
C THR A 254 12.79 -21.99 20.85
N THR A 255 12.67 -21.53 19.60
CA THR A 255 13.77 -20.81 18.93
C THR A 255 14.05 -19.48 19.59
N ALA A 256 13.00 -18.74 19.99
CA ALA A 256 13.12 -17.46 20.69
C ALA A 256 13.90 -17.61 22.01
N VAL A 257 13.52 -18.56 22.85
CA VAL A 257 14.19 -18.85 24.13
C VAL A 257 15.66 -19.23 23.92
N THR A 258 15.93 -20.09 22.94
CA THR A 258 17.31 -20.52 22.61
C THR A 258 18.15 -19.34 22.14
N ALA A 259 17.61 -18.48 21.29
CA ALA A 259 18.30 -17.33 20.76
C ALA A 259 18.54 -16.24 21.83
N TYR A 260 17.56 -15.98 22.71
CA TYR A 260 17.74 -15.09 23.86
C TYR A 260 18.81 -15.59 24.84
N LYS A 261 18.83 -16.91 25.14
CA LYS A 261 19.89 -17.49 25.96
C LYS A 261 21.28 -17.30 25.33
N LYS A 262 21.41 -17.49 24.02
CA LYS A 262 22.67 -17.26 23.30
C LYS A 262 23.09 -15.78 23.33
N TYR A 263 22.14 -14.87 23.15
CA TYR A 263 22.40 -13.44 23.30
C TYR A 263 22.96 -13.09 24.68
N LEU A 264 22.34 -13.59 25.77
CA LEU A 264 22.78 -13.34 27.14
C LEU A 264 24.17 -13.94 27.45
N VAL A 265 24.54 -15.02 26.79
CA VAL A 265 25.90 -15.59 26.91
C VAL A 265 26.92 -14.67 26.23
N LEU A 266 26.58 -14.10 25.09
CA LEU A 266 27.47 -13.23 24.32
C LEU A 266 27.53 -11.81 24.86
N ASN A 267 26.44 -11.34 25.49
CA ASN A 267 26.33 -9.98 26.05
C ASN A 267 25.65 -9.99 27.44
N PRO A 268 26.34 -10.53 28.47
CA PRO A 268 25.76 -10.73 29.82
C PRO A 268 25.43 -9.44 30.55
N THR A 269 26.13 -8.35 30.23
CA THR A 269 26.02 -7.02 30.89
C THR A 269 25.11 -6.05 30.12
N SER A 270 24.38 -6.52 29.12
CA SER A 270 23.41 -5.70 28.38
C SER A 270 22.38 -5.08 29.34
N SER A 271 22.02 -3.82 29.09
CA SER A 271 20.94 -3.13 29.82
C SER A 271 19.61 -3.88 29.76
N SER A 272 19.38 -4.63 28.68
CA SER A 272 18.18 -5.45 28.51
C SER A 272 18.26 -6.85 29.16
N ALA A 273 19.39 -7.23 29.73
CA ALA A 273 19.61 -8.61 30.21
C ALA A 273 18.59 -9.05 31.28
N ALA A 274 18.20 -8.15 32.20
CA ALA A 274 17.19 -8.44 33.22
C ALA A 274 15.82 -8.71 32.61
N GLN A 275 15.39 -7.88 31.65
CA GLN A 275 14.11 -8.02 30.94
C GLN A 275 14.09 -9.32 30.13
N ILE A 276 15.18 -9.63 29.41
CA ILE A 276 15.29 -10.86 28.60
C ILE A 276 15.21 -12.10 29.48
N ARG A 277 15.82 -12.12 30.68
CA ARG A 277 15.69 -13.24 31.62
C ARG A 277 14.24 -13.45 32.07
N GLN A 278 13.50 -12.37 32.31
CA GLN A 278 12.07 -12.47 32.64
C GLN A 278 11.26 -13.00 31.44
N LEU A 279 11.54 -12.49 30.25
CA LEU A 279 10.89 -12.93 29.02
C LEU A 279 11.14 -14.42 28.75
N ILE A 280 12.35 -14.91 28.93
CA ILE A 280 12.68 -16.33 28.83
C ILE A 280 11.83 -17.16 29.79
N LYS A 281 11.61 -16.70 31.04
CA LYS A 281 10.75 -17.41 32.01
C LYS A 281 9.30 -17.46 31.56
N GLN A 282 8.81 -16.39 30.95
CA GLN A 282 7.42 -16.32 30.42
C GLN A 282 7.22 -17.21 29.18
N LEU A 283 8.24 -17.28 28.32
CA LEU A 283 8.20 -18.05 27.08
C LEU A 283 8.53 -19.53 27.29
N ALA A 284 9.24 -19.88 28.37
CA ALA A 284 9.55 -21.27 28.65
C ALA A 284 8.26 -22.05 28.96
N PRO A 285 8.09 -23.26 28.39
CA PRO A 285 6.96 -24.09 28.76
C PRO A 285 6.98 -24.35 30.27
N ALA A 286 5.79 -24.35 30.88
CA ALA A 286 5.68 -24.71 32.31
C ALA A 286 6.35 -26.05 32.54
N PRO A 287 7.11 -26.24 33.65
CA PRO A 287 7.64 -27.57 33.98
C PRO A 287 6.48 -28.55 34.08
N PRO A 288 6.69 -29.79 33.63
CA PRO A 288 5.65 -30.80 33.81
C PRO A 288 5.27 -30.88 35.29
N ALA A 289 3.96 -30.88 35.55
CA ALA A 289 3.46 -31.05 36.90
C ALA A 289 4.03 -32.32 37.53
N PRO A 290 4.39 -32.31 38.83
CA PRO A 290 4.97 -33.44 39.51
C PRO A 290 4.03 -34.64 39.57
#